data_1cb1b7cf67a00f3081b606fdade5e5bd
#
_entry.id   1cb1b7cf67a00f3081b606fdade5e5bd
#
_cell.length_a   1.000
_cell.length_b   1.000
_cell.length_c   1.000
_cell.angle_alpha   90.00
_cell.angle_beta   90.00
_cell.angle_gamma   90.00
#
_symmetry.space_group_name_H-M   'P 1'
#
loop_
_entity.id
_entity.type
_entity.pdbx_description
1 polymer ?
#
loop_
_entity_poly.entity_id
_entity_poly.type
_entity_poly.pdbx_seq_one_letter_code
_entity_poly.pdbx_strand_id
1 'polypeptide(L)'
;MEPVKGGTLASLPADAAAPLHALRPDASDASWALRWVGSHKNVHVILSGMSAEDQLTDNLATFGHFEPLSPAENAAVESVANELHRRIKIGCTGCRYCMPCPMGVDIPDNFSIWNKLGMFGQKDAIKAQWTTCFPDSEKALHCVRCGKCEAVCPQKLPIRDSLAQLQKELDAL
;
A
#
# COMPACT_ATOMS: atom_id res chain seq x y z
N MET A 1 4.61 11.77 9.13
CA MET A 1 3.27 11.22 9.40
C MET A 1 3.08 9.93 8.63
N GLU A 2 2.16 9.06 9.04
CA GLU A 2 1.87 7.74 8.44
C GLU A 2 3.07 6.75 8.35
N PRO A 3 3.79 6.51 9.44
CA PRO A 3 4.96 5.63 9.41
C PRO A 3 4.62 4.19 8.99
N VAL A 4 3.37 3.77 9.17
CA VAL A 4 2.86 2.45 8.78
C VAL A 4 1.92 2.51 7.55
N LYS A 5 1.99 3.59 6.75
CA LYS A 5 1.24 3.77 5.50
C LYS A 5 -0.27 3.50 5.66
N GLY A 6 -0.91 4.23 6.60
CA GLY A 6 -2.33 4.06 6.91
C GLY A 6 -2.68 2.65 7.43
N GLY A 7 -1.75 1.98 8.13
CA GLY A 7 -1.93 0.64 8.69
C GLY A 7 -1.55 -0.51 7.76
N THR A 8 -1.32 -0.28 6.47
CA THR A 8 -1.04 -1.38 5.52
C THR A 8 0.29 -2.09 5.79
N LEU A 9 1.28 -1.41 6.39
CA LEU A 9 2.56 -2.02 6.80
C LEU A 9 2.49 -2.70 8.18
N ALA A 10 1.36 -2.64 8.88
CA ALA A 10 1.17 -3.33 10.15
C ALA A 10 0.72 -4.79 9.98
N SER A 11 0.45 -5.22 8.75
CA SER A 11 0.07 -6.60 8.42
C SER A 11 0.58 -6.94 7.02
N LEU A 12 1.82 -7.40 6.94
CA LEU A 12 2.47 -7.79 5.70
C LEU A 12 2.06 -9.21 5.29
N PRO A 13 2.09 -9.55 3.98
CA PRO A 13 1.98 -10.93 3.54
C PRO A 13 3.10 -11.78 4.17
N ALA A 14 2.76 -12.94 4.73
CA ALA A 14 3.71 -13.78 5.48
C ALA A 14 4.96 -14.15 4.67
N ASP A 15 4.80 -14.41 3.37
CA ASP A 15 5.90 -14.69 2.46
C ASP A 15 6.83 -13.49 2.23
N ALA A 16 6.27 -12.27 2.19
CA ALA A 16 7.06 -11.04 2.09
C ALA A 16 7.75 -10.70 3.42
N ALA A 17 7.07 -10.90 4.56
CA ALA A 17 7.59 -10.60 5.90
C ALA A 17 8.65 -11.60 6.39
N ALA A 18 8.77 -12.77 5.78
CA ALA A 18 9.66 -13.86 6.23
C ALA A 18 11.12 -13.40 6.55
N PRO A 19 11.79 -12.54 5.77
CA PRO A 19 13.13 -12.05 6.11
C PRO A 19 13.19 -11.25 7.41
N LEU A 20 12.11 -10.53 7.77
CA LEU A 20 12.03 -9.75 9.01
C LEU A 20 11.85 -10.68 10.20
N HIS A 21 10.89 -11.61 10.11
CA HIS A 21 10.58 -12.57 11.18
C HIS A 21 11.72 -13.60 11.41
N ALA A 22 12.56 -13.84 10.39
CA ALA A 22 13.77 -14.64 10.58
C ALA A 22 14.81 -13.97 11.50
N LEU A 23 14.86 -12.63 11.52
CA LEU A 23 15.77 -11.86 12.37
C LEU A 23 15.18 -11.59 13.76
N ARG A 24 13.87 -11.26 13.84
CA ARG A 24 13.16 -11.02 15.09
C ARG A 24 11.77 -11.66 15.02
N PRO A 25 11.64 -12.92 15.46
CA PRO A 25 10.37 -13.66 15.33
C PRO A 25 9.20 -13.03 16.09
N ASP A 26 9.48 -12.36 17.21
CA ASP A 26 8.47 -11.78 18.10
C ASP A 26 8.16 -10.30 17.76
N ALA A 27 8.85 -9.70 16.80
CA ALA A 27 8.63 -8.31 16.40
C ALA A 27 7.40 -8.18 15.49
N SER A 28 6.53 -7.21 15.79
CA SER A 28 5.40 -6.89 14.93
C SER A 28 5.85 -6.25 13.60
N ASP A 29 5.08 -6.42 12.53
CA ASP A 29 5.34 -5.75 11.26
C ASP A 29 5.37 -4.22 11.43
N ALA A 30 4.50 -3.66 12.29
CA ALA A 30 4.46 -2.24 12.59
C ALA A 30 5.77 -1.76 13.24
N SER A 31 6.35 -2.55 14.16
CA SER A 31 7.61 -2.20 14.84
C SER A 31 8.78 -2.07 13.85
N TRP A 32 8.83 -2.89 12.80
CA TRP A 32 9.83 -2.78 11.74
C TRP A 32 9.73 -1.46 10.99
N ALA A 33 8.51 -1.06 10.59
CA ALA A 33 8.29 0.21 9.91
C ALA A 33 8.65 1.41 10.80
N LEU A 34 8.26 1.36 12.08
CA LEU A 34 8.53 2.41 13.06
C LEU A 34 10.04 2.53 13.35
N ARG A 35 10.73 1.39 13.55
CA ARG A 35 12.18 1.36 13.76
C ARG A 35 12.94 1.86 12.54
N TRP A 36 12.49 1.51 11.32
CA TRP A 36 13.09 2.03 10.10
C TRP A 36 13.03 3.56 10.05
N VAL A 37 11.85 4.14 10.29
CA VAL A 37 11.68 5.61 10.32
C VAL A 37 12.54 6.23 11.43
N GLY A 38 12.54 5.65 12.64
CA GLY A 38 13.30 6.15 13.79
C GLY A 38 14.82 6.03 13.62
N SER A 39 15.29 5.13 12.74
CA SER A 39 16.73 4.96 12.48
C SER A 39 17.33 6.10 11.64
N HIS A 40 16.52 6.96 11.04
CA HIS A 40 17.00 8.11 10.28
C HIS A 40 17.40 9.27 11.20
N LYS A 41 18.64 9.70 11.15
CA LYS A 41 19.24 10.72 12.03
C LYS A 41 18.48 12.06 12.09
N ASN A 42 17.78 12.41 11.02
CA ASN A 42 17.05 13.68 10.90
C ASN A 42 15.56 13.55 11.27
N VAL A 43 15.11 12.38 11.72
CA VAL A 43 13.76 12.15 12.20
C VAL A 43 13.75 12.26 13.72
N HIS A 44 13.18 13.33 14.26
CA HIS A 44 13.12 13.57 15.70
C HIS A 44 11.75 13.28 16.31
N VAL A 45 10.69 13.30 15.49
CA VAL A 45 9.32 13.03 15.93
C VAL A 45 8.61 12.15 14.92
N ILE A 46 7.96 11.09 15.42
CA ILE A 46 7.17 10.16 14.63
C ILE A 46 5.74 10.23 15.15
N LEU A 47 4.79 10.59 14.27
CA LEU A 47 3.38 10.61 14.60
C LEU A 47 2.75 9.26 14.25
N SER A 48 2.22 8.57 15.25
CA SER A 48 1.50 7.31 15.08
C SER A 48 -0.01 7.53 15.23
N GLY A 49 -0.79 6.96 14.32
CA GLY A 49 -2.27 6.99 14.32
C GLY A 49 -2.88 5.78 15.05
N MET A 50 -2.24 5.29 16.11
CA MET A 50 -2.77 4.17 16.90
C MET A 50 -4.12 4.51 17.52
N SER A 51 -5.05 3.56 17.52
CA SER A 51 -6.42 3.71 18.00
C SER A 51 -6.87 2.55 18.90
N ALA A 52 -5.98 1.59 19.17
CA ALA A 52 -6.24 0.43 20.02
C ALA A 52 -5.12 0.24 21.05
N GLU A 53 -5.42 -0.39 22.18
CA GLU A 53 -4.50 -0.55 23.31
C GLU A 53 -3.30 -1.43 22.98
N ASP A 54 -3.51 -2.47 22.19
CA ASP A 54 -2.45 -3.35 21.69
C ASP A 54 -1.44 -2.61 20.81
N GLN A 55 -1.91 -1.71 19.95
CA GLN A 55 -1.05 -0.85 19.12
C GLN A 55 -0.24 0.13 19.99
N LEU A 56 -0.85 0.69 21.05
CA LEU A 56 -0.14 1.55 21.98
C LEU A 56 0.95 0.77 22.73
N THR A 57 0.62 -0.43 23.20
CA THR A 57 1.54 -1.31 23.92
C THR A 57 2.75 -1.69 23.03
N ASP A 58 2.50 -2.08 21.80
CA ASP A 58 3.54 -2.42 20.83
C ASP A 58 4.46 -1.23 20.50
N ASN A 59 3.87 -0.04 20.30
CA ASN A 59 4.62 1.18 20.05
C ASN A 59 5.47 1.61 21.26
N LEU A 60 4.93 1.47 22.50
CA LEU A 60 5.67 1.73 23.71
C LEU A 60 6.81 0.74 23.92
N ALA A 61 6.62 -0.54 23.62
CA ALA A 61 7.69 -1.54 23.64
C ALA A 61 8.78 -1.21 22.61
N THR A 62 8.41 -0.78 21.40
CA THR A 62 9.33 -0.39 20.33
C THR A 62 10.19 0.82 20.70
N PHE A 63 9.62 1.85 21.31
CA PHE A 63 10.33 3.10 21.62
C PHE A 63 10.84 3.23 23.05
N GLY A 64 10.31 2.42 23.99
CA GLY A 64 10.78 2.42 25.37
C GLY A 64 12.25 2.00 25.52
N HIS A 65 12.72 1.13 24.62
CA HIS A 65 14.13 0.74 24.50
C HIS A 65 14.52 0.76 23.01
N PHE A 66 14.48 1.97 22.42
CA PHE A 66 14.69 2.12 20.98
C PHE A 66 16.09 1.69 20.55
N GLU A 67 16.12 0.76 19.61
CA GLU A 67 17.33 0.31 18.91
C GLU A 67 17.21 0.64 17.41
N PRO A 68 18.12 1.45 16.85
CA PRO A 68 18.20 1.65 15.42
C PRO A 68 18.39 0.31 14.68
N LEU A 69 17.92 0.25 13.43
CA LEU A 69 18.14 -0.94 12.61
C LEU A 69 19.62 -1.18 12.37
N SER A 70 20.08 -2.41 12.61
CA SER A 70 21.40 -2.88 12.20
C SER A 70 21.51 -2.95 10.67
N PRO A 71 22.74 -3.05 10.10
CA PRO A 71 22.89 -3.24 8.65
C PRO A 71 22.15 -4.46 8.09
N ALA A 72 22.11 -5.58 8.84
CA ALA A 72 21.38 -6.78 8.43
C ALA A 72 19.86 -6.55 8.43
N GLU A 73 19.34 -5.87 9.45
CA GLU A 73 17.91 -5.51 9.53
C GLU A 73 17.52 -4.53 8.43
N ASN A 74 18.35 -3.53 8.11
CA ASN A 74 18.12 -2.63 6.98
C ASN A 74 18.06 -3.41 5.66
N ALA A 75 18.98 -4.34 5.42
CA ALA A 75 18.96 -5.16 4.22
C ALA A 75 17.69 -6.02 4.13
N ALA A 76 17.19 -6.55 5.25
CA ALA A 76 15.93 -7.29 5.29
C ALA A 76 14.73 -6.38 4.96
N VAL A 77 14.66 -5.17 5.52
CA VAL A 77 13.60 -4.19 5.20
C VAL A 77 13.63 -3.81 3.72
N GLU A 78 14.82 -3.57 3.15
CA GLU A 78 14.97 -3.28 1.71
C GLU A 78 14.51 -4.45 0.83
N SER A 79 14.83 -5.69 1.24
CA SER A 79 14.38 -6.89 0.54
C SER A 79 12.85 -6.98 0.51
N VAL A 80 12.18 -6.74 1.65
CA VAL A 80 10.72 -6.71 1.75
C VAL A 80 10.13 -5.59 0.90
N ALA A 81 10.70 -4.39 0.97
CA ALA A 81 10.25 -3.25 0.17
C ALA A 81 10.33 -3.55 -1.33
N ASN A 82 11.44 -4.14 -1.78
CA ASN A 82 11.63 -4.55 -3.17
C ASN A 82 10.65 -5.63 -3.60
N GLU A 83 10.33 -6.59 -2.71
CA GLU A 83 9.33 -7.61 -2.98
C GLU A 83 7.93 -7.00 -3.13
N LEU A 84 7.52 -6.12 -2.23
CA LEU A 84 6.24 -5.41 -2.32
C LEU A 84 6.16 -4.55 -3.60
N HIS A 85 7.25 -3.87 -3.98
CA HIS A 85 7.30 -3.11 -5.23
C HIS A 85 7.11 -3.99 -6.46
N ARG A 86 7.68 -5.20 -6.49
CA ARG A 86 7.48 -6.15 -7.61
C ARG A 86 6.03 -6.62 -7.75
N ARG A 87 5.23 -6.57 -6.69
CA ARG A 87 3.81 -6.93 -6.69
C ARG A 87 2.88 -5.82 -7.17
N ILE A 88 3.41 -4.63 -7.44
CA ILE A 88 2.64 -3.51 -7.99
C ILE A 88 2.09 -3.91 -9.37
N LYS A 89 0.77 -3.86 -9.52
CA LYS A 89 0.07 -4.25 -10.77
C LYS A 89 0.24 -3.21 -11.87
N ILE A 90 0.28 -1.92 -11.50
CA ILE A 90 0.41 -0.81 -12.44
C ILE A 90 1.14 0.37 -11.80
N GLY A 91 2.10 0.95 -12.52
CA GLY A 91 2.96 2.05 -12.05
C GLY A 91 2.26 3.43 -12.01
N CYS A 92 1.01 3.48 -11.54
CA CYS A 92 0.30 4.74 -11.38
C CYS A 92 0.85 5.53 -10.19
N THR A 93 1.24 6.80 -10.43
CA THR A 93 1.77 7.70 -9.40
C THR A 93 0.70 8.54 -8.69
N GLY A 94 -0.58 8.40 -9.05
CA GLY A 94 -1.67 9.19 -8.48
C GLY A 94 -1.64 10.68 -8.86
N CYS A 95 -0.94 11.06 -9.91
CA CYS A 95 -0.77 12.47 -10.31
C CYS A 95 -2.06 13.17 -10.78
N ARG A 96 -3.12 12.40 -11.09
CA ARG A 96 -4.47 12.84 -11.47
C ARG A 96 -4.56 13.64 -12.77
N TYR A 97 -3.54 13.68 -13.65
CA TYR A 97 -3.64 14.34 -14.96
C TYR A 97 -4.72 13.73 -15.87
N CYS A 98 -5.07 12.45 -15.65
CA CYS A 98 -6.17 11.78 -16.34
C CYS A 98 -7.56 12.17 -15.84
N MET A 99 -7.65 13.02 -14.81
CA MET A 99 -8.92 13.49 -14.23
C MET A 99 -9.27 14.90 -14.67
N PRO A 100 -10.57 15.27 -14.78
CA PRO A 100 -11.71 14.38 -14.57
C PRO A 100 -11.93 13.43 -15.76
N CYS A 101 -12.32 12.18 -15.46
CA CYS A 101 -12.77 11.26 -16.48
C CYS A 101 -14.18 11.68 -16.96
N PRO A 102 -14.47 11.75 -18.29
CA PRO A 102 -15.78 12.16 -18.77
C PRO A 102 -16.92 11.20 -18.37
N MET A 103 -16.58 9.97 -17.96
CA MET A 103 -17.53 8.96 -17.48
C MET A 103 -17.54 8.83 -15.95
N GLY A 104 -16.87 9.72 -15.23
CA GLY A 104 -16.85 9.73 -13.77
C GLY A 104 -15.90 8.72 -13.11
N VAL A 105 -15.19 7.88 -13.87
CA VAL A 105 -14.28 6.87 -13.30
C VAL A 105 -13.13 7.56 -12.56
N ASP A 106 -12.93 7.26 -11.27
CA ASP A 106 -11.73 7.68 -10.54
C ASP A 106 -10.56 6.73 -10.84
N ILE A 107 -9.85 7.01 -11.93
CA ILE A 107 -8.78 6.16 -12.45
C ILE A 107 -7.66 5.93 -11.42
N PRO A 108 -7.11 6.97 -10.74
CA PRO A 108 -6.07 6.77 -9.74
C PRO A 108 -6.51 5.90 -8.56
N ASP A 109 -7.72 6.09 -8.06
CA ASP A 109 -8.20 5.35 -6.89
C ASP A 109 -8.53 3.89 -7.23
N ASN A 110 -9.07 3.61 -8.42
CA ASN A 110 -9.19 2.25 -8.94
C ASN A 110 -7.81 1.55 -8.95
N PHE A 111 -6.77 2.19 -9.49
CA PHE A 111 -5.42 1.62 -9.52
C PHE A 111 -4.79 1.48 -8.13
N SER A 112 -5.10 2.39 -7.22
CA SER A 112 -4.64 2.32 -5.82
C SER A 112 -5.14 1.05 -5.14
N ILE A 113 -6.44 0.73 -5.26
CA ILE A 113 -7.03 -0.49 -4.70
C ILE A 113 -6.41 -1.74 -5.35
N TRP A 114 -6.25 -1.74 -6.66
CA TRP A 114 -5.66 -2.87 -7.38
C TRP A 114 -4.21 -3.11 -6.99
N ASN A 115 -3.42 -2.05 -6.82
CA ASN A 115 -2.06 -2.15 -6.33
C ASN A 115 -2.00 -2.65 -4.87
N LYS A 116 -2.93 -2.22 -4.00
CA LYS A 116 -3.04 -2.76 -2.64
C LYS A 116 -3.31 -4.26 -2.65
N LEU A 117 -4.22 -4.72 -3.51
CA LEU A 117 -4.47 -6.16 -3.68
C LEU A 117 -3.20 -6.91 -4.10
N GLY A 118 -2.45 -6.39 -5.07
CA GLY A 118 -1.21 -7.00 -5.53
C GLY A 118 -0.14 -7.05 -4.44
N MET A 119 0.09 -5.92 -3.78
CA MET A 119 1.17 -5.77 -2.79
C MET A 119 0.89 -6.55 -1.49
N PHE A 120 -0.32 -6.46 -0.97
CA PHE A 120 -0.65 -6.94 0.39
C PHE A 120 -1.56 -8.17 0.41
N GLY A 121 -2.26 -8.48 -0.69
CA GLY A 121 -3.07 -9.68 -0.82
C GLY A 121 -4.30 -9.77 0.10
N GLN A 122 -4.60 -8.76 0.89
CA GLN A 122 -5.68 -8.72 1.90
C GLN A 122 -7.07 -8.77 1.24
N LYS A 123 -7.42 -9.91 0.63
CA LYS A 123 -8.60 -10.07 -0.23
C LYS A 123 -9.90 -9.63 0.42
N ASP A 124 -10.16 -10.04 1.66
CA ASP A 124 -11.42 -9.72 2.36
C ASP A 124 -11.56 -8.22 2.64
N ALA A 125 -10.47 -7.57 3.08
CA ALA A 125 -10.45 -6.13 3.31
C ALA A 125 -10.60 -5.34 1.99
N ILE A 126 -9.93 -5.77 0.93
CA ILE A 126 -10.04 -5.18 -0.40
C ILE A 126 -11.45 -5.38 -0.97
N LYS A 127 -12.03 -6.58 -0.83
CA LYS A 127 -13.41 -6.85 -1.23
C LYS A 127 -14.39 -5.91 -0.51
N ALA A 128 -14.28 -5.81 0.82
CA ALA A 128 -15.13 -4.91 1.59
C ALA A 128 -14.96 -3.44 1.15
N GLN A 129 -13.73 -2.97 0.94
CA GLN A 129 -13.46 -1.64 0.43
C GLN A 129 -14.09 -1.42 -0.95
N TRP A 130 -13.94 -2.37 -1.88
CA TRP A 130 -14.46 -2.30 -3.24
C TRP A 130 -15.99 -2.31 -3.31
N THR A 131 -16.64 -3.14 -2.48
CA THR A 131 -18.08 -3.31 -2.52
C THR A 131 -18.86 -2.29 -1.70
N THR A 132 -18.27 -1.82 -0.58
CA THR A 132 -19.00 -1.01 0.41
C THR A 132 -18.56 0.46 0.41
N CYS A 133 -17.25 0.73 0.24
CA CYS A 133 -16.72 2.07 0.41
C CYS A 133 -16.45 2.78 -0.91
N PHE A 134 -16.15 2.03 -1.98
CA PHE A 134 -15.84 2.62 -3.28
C PHE A 134 -17.14 2.92 -4.05
N PRO A 135 -17.38 4.19 -4.46
CA PRO A 135 -18.61 4.56 -5.16
C PRO A 135 -18.77 3.80 -6.49
N ASP A 136 -19.92 3.20 -6.73
CA ASP A 136 -20.19 2.47 -7.97
C ASP A 136 -19.99 3.33 -9.22
N SER A 137 -20.39 4.62 -9.16
CA SER A 137 -20.24 5.58 -10.26
C SER A 137 -18.77 5.86 -10.64
N GLU A 138 -17.81 5.56 -9.76
CA GLU A 138 -16.39 5.81 -9.95
C GLU A 138 -15.61 4.56 -10.37
N LYS A 139 -16.26 3.40 -10.42
CA LYS A 139 -15.64 2.12 -10.77
C LYS A 139 -15.23 2.03 -12.23
N ALA A 140 -14.24 1.21 -12.50
CA ALA A 140 -13.69 0.94 -13.82
C ALA A 140 -14.71 0.41 -14.83
N LEU A 141 -15.81 -0.22 -14.36
CA LEU A 141 -16.88 -0.74 -15.21
C LEU A 141 -17.54 0.32 -16.12
N HIS A 142 -17.48 1.61 -15.70
CA HIS A 142 -18.02 2.73 -16.49
C HIS A 142 -17.07 3.22 -17.59
N CYS A 143 -15.89 2.62 -17.75
CA CYS A 143 -14.92 3.01 -18.76
C CYS A 143 -15.41 2.69 -20.18
N VAL A 144 -15.72 3.71 -20.98
CA VAL A 144 -16.10 3.59 -22.41
C VAL A 144 -14.89 3.53 -23.36
N ARG A 145 -13.68 3.36 -22.83
CA ARG A 145 -12.43 3.19 -23.61
C ARG A 145 -12.11 4.35 -24.56
N CYS A 146 -12.50 5.58 -24.25
CA CYS A 146 -12.31 6.75 -25.14
C CYS A 146 -10.83 7.19 -25.32
N GLY A 147 -9.90 6.74 -24.48
CA GLY A 147 -8.46 6.98 -24.61
C GLY A 147 -7.95 8.34 -24.14
N LYS A 148 -8.82 9.27 -23.69
CA LYS A 148 -8.39 10.62 -23.25
C LYS A 148 -7.36 10.56 -22.09
N CYS A 149 -7.55 9.63 -21.15
CA CYS A 149 -6.66 9.43 -20.02
C CYS A 149 -5.25 8.99 -20.40
N GLU A 150 -5.10 8.14 -21.42
CA GLU A 150 -3.81 7.66 -21.91
C GLU A 150 -3.03 8.75 -22.64
N ALA A 151 -3.75 9.62 -23.38
CA ALA A 151 -3.14 10.73 -24.10
C ALA A 151 -2.40 11.72 -23.18
N VAL A 152 -2.91 11.92 -21.97
CA VAL A 152 -2.34 12.86 -20.98
C VAL A 152 -1.53 12.19 -19.88
N CYS A 153 -1.42 10.86 -19.87
CA CYS A 153 -0.69 10.13 -18.84
C CYS A 153 0.83 10.33 -19.00
N PRO A 154 1.53 10.95 -18.01
CA PRO A 154 2.99 11.13 -18.09
C PRO A 154 3.74 9.79 -18.05
N GLN A 155 3.15 8.77 -17.39
CA GLN A 155 3.72 7.43 -17.26
C GLN A 155 3.45 6.53 -18.48
N LYS A 156 2.66 7.00 -19.46
CA LYS A 156 2.28 6.23 -20.68
C LYS A 156 1.65 4.86 -20.35
N LEU A 157 0.85 4.80 -19.30
CA LEU A 157 0.23 3.55 -18.84
C LEU A 157 -0.89 3.11 -19.81
N PRO A 158 -1.07 1.79 -20.03
CA PRO A 158 -2.18 1.23 -20.79
C PRO A 158 -3.46 1.24 -19.94
N ILE A 159 -3.99 2.44 -19.67
CA ILE A 159 -5.05 2.68 -18.66
C ILE A 159 -6.31 1.89 -18.99
N ARG A 160 -6.76 1.89 -20.25
CA ARG A 160 -8.00 1.23 -20.68
C ARG A 160 -7.99 -0.27 -20.46
N ASP A 161 -6.87 -0.92 -20.79
CA ASP A 161 -6.72 -2.37 -20.63
C ASP A 161 -6.54 -2.73 -19.16
N SER A 162 -5.78 -1.92 -18.42
CA SER A 162 -5.59 -2.09 -16.99
C SER A 162 -6.89 -1.91 -16.19
N LEU A 163 -7.75 -0.94 -16.56
CA LEU A 163 -9.08 -0.79 -15.94
C LEU A 163 -9.97 -2.02 -16.20
N ALA A 164 -9.95 -2.57 -17.41
CA ALA A 164 -10.71 -3.77 -17.73
C ALA A 164 -10.23 -5.01 -16.96
N GLN A 165 -8.90 -5.12 -16.78
CA GLN A 165 -8.32 -6.22 -16.01
C GLN A 165 -8.60 -6.09 -14.53
N LEU A 166 -8.39 -4.92 -13.93
CA LEU A 166 -8.65 -4.70 -12.51
C LEU A 166 -10.12 -4.95 -12.14
N GLN A 167 -11.06 -4.53 -13.00
CA GLN A 167 -12.49 -4.78 -12.78
C GLN A 167 -12.77 -6.28 -12.65
N LYS A 168 -12.23 -7.09 -13.57
CA LYS A 168 -12.39 -8.56 -13.50
C LYS A 168 -11.79 -9.16 -12.23
N GLU A 169 -10.59 -8.69 -11.83
CA GLU A 169 -9.90 -9.23 -10.66
C GLU A 169 -10.61 -8.83 -9.35
N LEU A 170 -11.12 -7.59 -9.26
CA LEU A 170 -11.81 -7.13 -8.05
C LEU A 170 -13.22 -7.69 -7.92
N ASP A 171 -13.93 -7.90 -9.03
CA ASP A 171 -15.27 -8.54 -9.02
C ASP A 171 -15.18 -10.05 -8.72
N ALA A 172 -14.02 -10.66 -8.91
CA ALA A 172 -13.80 -12.09 -8.62
C ALA A 172 -13.40 -12.37 -7.15
N LEU A 173 -13.25 -11.31 -6.31
CA LEU A 173 -12.99 -11.46 -4.88
C LEU A 173 -14.27 -11.86 -4.14
#